data_5b8a601bc3a884b2f53da194164ee145
#
_entry.id   5b8a601bc3a884b2f53da194164ee145
#
_cell.length_a   1.000
_cell.length_b   1.000
_cell.length_c   1.000
_cell.angle_alpha   90.00
_cell.angle_beta   90.00
_cell.angle_gamma   90.00
#
_symmetry.space_group_name_H-M   'P 1'
#
loop_
_entity.id
_entity.type
_entity.pdbx_description
1 polymer ?
#
loop_
_entity_poly.entity_id
_entity_poly.type
_entity_poly.pdbx_seq_one_letter_code
_entity_poly.pdbx_strand_id
1 'polypeptide(L)'
;MKLQLAIDLEDVQGAIALIEKTKDSIDIFEYGTPLVINFGLEGLQKIRETFPDITLLADLKIMDVASYEVGQAFKYGADITTILGVAEDQSIQDAVKAAHEAGKELLVDMIGVRDVATRAREIDAFGADYIGTHTGYDLQA
;
A
#
# COMPACT_ATOMS: atom_id res chain seq x y z
N MET A 1 -9.40 10.98 12.06
CA MET A 1 -7.99 10.69 11.73
C MET A 1 -7.82 9.18 11.81
N LYS A 2 -7.15 8.55 10.84
CA LYS A 2 -6.83 7.11 10.86
C LYS A 2 -5.37 6.92 11.26
N LEU A 3 -5.07 5.87 12.02
CA LEU A 3 -3.72 5.47 12.39
C LEU A 3 -3.31 4.26 11.56
N GLN A 4 -2.20 4.38 10.83
CA GLN A 4 -1.60 3.31 10.03
C GLN A 4 -0.34 2.78 10.72
N LEU A 5 -0.22 1.46 10.81
CA LEU A 5 0.97 0.77 11.31
C LEU A 5 1.68 0.07 10.15
N ALA A 6 2.89 0.55 9.82
CA ALA A 6 3.77 -0.12 8.86
C ALA A 6 4.45 -1.33 9.54
N ILE A 7 4.25 -2.52 8.95
CA ILE A 7 4.83 -3.76 9.45
C ILE A 7 6.04 -4.11 8.59
N ASP A 8 7.21 -3.60 8.98
CA ASP A 8 8.49 -3.83 8.30
C ASP A 8 9.30 -4.95 9.00
N LEU A 9 8.61 -6.03 9.36
CA LEU A 9 9.21 -7.22 9.97
C LEU A 9 9.71 -8.19 8.88
N GLU A 10 10.55 -9.13 9.28
CA GLU A 10 11.15 -10.11 8.38
C GLU A 10 10.39 -11.44 8.30
N ASP A 11 9.31 -11.60 9.06
CA ASP A 11 8.50 -12.83 9.05
C ASP A 11 7.01 -12.57 9.29
N VAL A 12 6.18 -13.42 8.69
CA VAL A 12 4.70 -13.31 8.74
C VAL A 12 4.15 -13.65 10.13
N GLN A 13 4.79 -14.53 10.89
CA GLN A 13 4.30 -14.90 12.22
C GLN A 13 4.49 -13.73 13.20
N GLY A 14 5.62 -13.02 13.10
CA GLY A 14 5.85 -11.78 13.83
C GLY A 14 4.83 -10.70 13.48
N ALA A 15 4.50 -10.57 12.20
CA ALA A 15 3.45 -9.66 11.73
C ALA A 15 2.08 -10.01 12.34
N ILE A 16 1.67 -11.28 12.31
CA ILE A 16 0.43 -11.76 12.90
C ILE A 16 0.40 -11.46 14.42
N ALA A 17 1.49 -11.74 15.13
CA ALA A 17 1.58 -11.48 16.56
C ALA A 17 1.50 -9.98 16.91
N LEU A 18 2.05 -9.11 16.05
CA LEU A 18 1.97 -7.66 16.21
C LEU A 18 0.54 -7.16 15.96
N ILE A 19 -0.09 -7.60 14.89
CA ILE A 19 -1.49 -7.25 14.58
C ILE A 19 -2.40 -7.65 15.73
N GLU A 20 -2.29 -8.88 16.24
CA GLU A 20 -3.12 -9.37 17.35
C GLU A 20 -3.02 -8.47 18.59
N LYS A 21 -1.84 -7.92 18.87
CA LYS A 21 -1.62 -7.03 20.02
C LYS A 21 -2.15 -5.62 19.81
N THR A 22 -2.31 -5.19 18.56
CA THR A 22 -2.57 -3.78 18.23
C THR A 22 -3.88 -3.54 17.49
N LYS A 23 -4.61 -4.59 17.09
CA LYS A 23 -5.78 -4.51 16.22
C LYS A 23 -6.91 -3.61 16.75
N ASP A 24 -7.02 -3.45 18.07
CA ASP A 24 -8.05 -2.60 18.68
C ASP A 24 -7.69 -1.10 18.66
N SER A 25 -6.45 -0.75 18.27
CA SER A 25 -5.94 0.61 18.30
C SER A 25 -5.46 1.14 16.95
N ILE A 26 -5.38 0.28 15.93
CA ILE A 26 -4.86 0.60 14.60
C ILE A 26 -5.99 0.49 13.57
N ASP A 27 -6.11 1.49 12.71
CA ASP A 27 -7.13 1.53 11.65
C ASP A 27 -6.66 0.84 10.36
N ILE A 28 -5.37 0.93 10.01
CA ILE A 28 -4.80 0.36 8.77
C ILE A 28 -3.51 -0.38 9.12
N PHE A 29 -3.43 -1.64 8.73
CA PHE A 29 -2.20 -2.44 8.83
C PHE A 29 -1.53 -2.50 7.47
N GLU A 30 -0.29 -2.07 7.39
CA GLU A 30 0.49 -2.10 6.16
C GLU A 30 1.40 -3.32 6.14
N TYR A 31 1.18 -4.17 5.14
CA TYR A 31 2.07 -5.27 4.78
C TYR A 31 3.29 -4.68 4.07
N GLY A 32 4.37 -4.46 4.83
CA GLY A 32 5.52 -3.70 4.40
C GLY A 32 6.36 -4.37 3.30
N THR A 33 7.16 -3.57 2.61
CA THR A 33 8.02 -4.05 1.53
C THR A 33 8.94 -5.21 1.92
N PRO A 34 9.54 -5.28 3.14
CA PRO A 34 10.33 -6.45 3.54
C PRO A 34 9.54 -7.76 3.53
N LEU A 35 8.28 -7.73 3.97
CA LEU A 35 7.40 -8.90 3.93
C LEU A 35 7.05 -9.29 2.49
N VAL A 36 6.80 -8.29 1.62
CA VAL A 36 6.55 -8.53 0.19
C VAL A 36 7.76 -9.23 -0.46
N ILE A 37 8.97 -8.78 -0.18
CA ILE A 37 10.21 -9.35 -0.73
C ILE A 37 10.42 -10.78 -0.24
N ASN A 38 10.19 -11.04 1.06
CA ASN A 38 10.48 -12.34 1.67
C ASN A 38 9.40 -13.39 1.41
N PHE A 39 8.12 -12.98 1.30
CA PHE A 39 6.97 -13.91 1.29
C PHE A 39 5.98 -13.67 0.15
N GLY A 40 6.19 -12.65 -0.68
CA GLY A 40 5.28 -12.30 -1.76
C GLY A 40 3.85 -12.03 -1.27
N LEU A 41 2.89 -12.15 -2.16
CA LEU A 41 1.48 -11.94 -1.84
C LEU A 41 0.86 -13.09 -1.04
N GLU A 42 1.49 -14.27 -1.01
CA GLU A 42 1.03 -15.37 -0.18
C GLU A 42 1.14 -15.05 1.32
N GLY A 43 2.14 -14.27 1.72
CA GLY A 43 2.26 -13.77 3.09
C GLY A 43 1.12 -12.81 3.46
N LEU A 44 0.73 -11.94 2.54
CA LEU A 44 -0.43 -11.04 2.67
C LEU A 44 -1.73 -11.84 2.85
N GLN A 45 -1.93 -12.88 2.03
CA GLN A 45 -3.10 -13.76 2.10
C GLN A 45 -3.22 -14.44 3.47
N LYS A 46 -2.11 -14.93 4.04
CA LYS A 46 -2.10 -15.53 5.40
C LYS A 46 -2.56 -14.55 6.47
N ILE A 47 -2.17 -13.28 6.37
CA ILE A 47 -2.64 -12.24 7.29
C ILE A 47 -4.13 -12.02 7.11
N ARG A 48 -4.63 -11.91 5.88
CA ARG A 48 -6.06 -11.75 5.58
C ARG A 48 -6.89 -12.93 6.09
N GLU A 49 -6.42 -14.16 5.90
CA GLU A 49 -7.11 -15.37 6.41
C GLU A 49 -7.17 -15.39 7.93
N THR A 50 -6.14 -14.87 8.61
CA THR A 50 -6.10 -14.80 10.08
C THR A 50 -6.99 -13.67 10.62
N PHE A 51 -7.03 -12.53 9.91
CA PHE A 51 -7.76 -11.32 10.31
C PHE A 51 -8.66 -10.84 9.17
N PRO A 52 -9.86 -11.42 9.01
CA PRO A 52 -10.73 -11.08 7.87
C PRO A 52 -11.25 -9.63 7.89
N ASP A 53 -11.35 -9.00 9.06
CA ASP A 53 -12.06 -7.74 9.26
C ASP A 53 -11.15 -6.49 9.37
N ILE A 54 -9.81 -6.65 9.37
CA ILE A 54 -8.89 -5.50 9.42
C ILE A 54 -8.80 -4.81 8.06
N THR A 55 -8.49 -3.52 8.05
CA THR A 55 -8.08 -2.84 6.83
C THR A 55 -6.60 -3.13 6.56
N LEU A 56 -6.31 -3.76 5.42
CA LEU A 56 -4.98 -4.24 5.06
C LEU A 56 -4.46 -3.53 3.82
N LEU A 57 -3.33 -2.86 3.95
CA LEU A 57 -2.62 -2.18 2.87
C LEU A 57 -1.42 -3.03 2.42
N ALA A 58 -1.28 -3.25 1.11
CA ALA A 58 -0.10 -3.90 0.52
C ALA A 58 0.85 -2.85 -0.06
N ASP A 59 2.04 -2.71 0.54
CA ASP A 59 3.05 -1.74 0.09
C ASP A 59 3.91 -2.32 -1.04
N LEU A 60 3.31 -2.40 -2.24
CA LEU A 60 3.94 -2.99 -3.42
C LEU A 60 4.86 -2.03 -4.17
N LYS A 61 4.71 -0.72 -3.94
CA LYS A 61 5.46 0.32 -4.66
C LYS A 61 5.43 0.12 -6.18
N ILE A 62 4.24 -0.12 -6.70
CA ILE A 62 3.99 -0.37 -8.14
C ILE A 62 4.59 0.77 -8.96
N MET A 63 5.24 0.44 -10.09
CA MET A 63 5.83 1.42 -10.99
C MET A 63 5.19 1.39 -12.38
N ASP A 64 4.87 0.20 -12.88
CA ASP A 64 4.24 -0.04 -14.18
C ASP A 64 3.29 -1.25 -14.14
N VAL A 65 2.71 -1.64 -15.27
CA VAL A 65 1.74 -2.76 -15.37
C VAL A 65 0.63 -2.65 -14.32
N ALA A 66 0.24 -1.43 -14.01
CA ALA A 66 -0.49 -1.04 -12.80
C ALA A 66 -1.80 -1.81 -12.58
N SER A 67 -2.64 -1.94 -13.62
CA SER A 67 -3.91 -2.66 -13.49
C SER A 67 -3.73 -4.12 -13.07
N TYR A 68 -2.69 -4.79 -13.57
CA TYR A 68 -2.40 -6.18 -13.21
C TYR A 68 -1.92 -6.28 -11.75
N GLU A 69 -0.94 -5.47 -11.36
CA GLU A 69 -0.34 -5.54 -10.02
C GLU A 69 -1.33 -5.13 -8.93
N VAL A 70 -2.12 -4.07 -9.16
CA VAL A 70 -3.25 -3.68 -8.31
C VAL A 70 -4.25 -4.83 -8.16
N GLY A 71 -4.63 -5.46 -9.27
CA GLY A 71 -5.52 -6.62 -9.26
C GLY A 71 -4.97 -7.80 -8.45
N GLN A 72 -3.66 -8.06 -8.52
CA GLN A 72 -3.03 -9.10 -7.71
C GLN A 72 -3.07 -8.76 -6.21
N ALA A 73 -2.76 -7.52 -5.81
CA ALA A 73 -2.86 -7.11 -4.41
C ALA A 73 -4.23 -7.41 -3.82
N PHE A 74 -5.30 -7.03 -4.52
CA PHE A 74 -6.68 -7.22 -4.05
C PHE A 74 -7.12 -8.70 -4.07
N LYS A 75 -6.69 -9.46 -5.07
CA LYS A 75 -6.93 -10.91 -5.12
C LYS A 75 -6.37 -11.64 -3.90
N TYR A 76 -5.24 -11.19 -3.38
CA TYR A 76 -4.60 -11.77 -2.21
C TYR A 76 -5.02 -11.11 -0.89
N GLY A 77 -6.00 -10.22 -0.91
CA GLY A 77 -6.70 -9.77 0.29
C GLY A 77 -6.38 -8.36 0.77
N ALA A 78 -5.65 -7.54 0.00
CA ALA A 78 -5.49 -6.12 0.30
C ALA A 78 -6.82 -5.36 0.15
N ASP A 79 -6.99 -4.30 0.93
CA ASP A 79 -8.03 -3.29 0.77
C ASP A 79 -7.49 -2.02 0.11
N ILE A 80 -6.19 -1.78 0.30
CA ILE A 80 -5.44 -0.66 -0.24
C ILE A 80 -4.13 -1.20 -0.81
N THR A 81 -3.65 -0.64 -1.91
CA THR A 81 -2.28 -0.92 -2.38
C THR A 81 -1.56 0.35 -2.80
N THR A 82 -0.24 0.28 -2.98
CA THR A 82 0.58 1.46 -3.27
C THR A 82 1.12 1.45 -4.70
N ILE A 83 1.11 2.63 -5.32
CA ILE A 83 1.86 2.94 -6.54
C ILE A 83 2.78 4.13 -6.27
N LEU A 84 3.93 4.19 -6.93
CA LEU A 84 4.87 5.29 -6.78
C LEU A 84 4.40 6.55 -7.49
N GLY A 85 4.49 7.70 -6.83
CA GLY A 85 4.17 9.01 -7.41
C GLY A 85 5.12 9.43 -8.54
N VAL A 86 6.28 8.78 -8.66
CA VAL A 86 7.24 8.94 -9.76
C VAL A 86 6.89 8.08 -10.99
N ALA A 87 5.87 7.23 -10.92
CA ALA A 87 5.37 6.49 -12.08
C ALA A 87 4.76 7.43 -13.12
N GLU A 88 4.65 6.94 -14.35
CA GLU A 88 4.00 7.68 -15.43
C GLU A 88 2.52 7.95 -15.10
N ASP A 89 2.00 9.09 -15.58
CA ASP A 89 0.62 9.49 -15.34
C ASP A 89 -0.40 8.42 -15.72
N GLN A 90 -0.18 7.77 -16.86
CA GLN A 90 -1.04 6.69 -17.35
C GLN A 90 -1.06 5.51 -16.38
N SER A 91 0.10 5.14 -15.81
CA SER A 91 0.18 4.04 -14.83
C SER A 91 -0.60 4.36 -13.56
N ILE A 92 -0.51 5.61 -13.07
CA ILE A 92 -1.26 6.05 -11.87
C ILE A 92 -2.76 6.06 -12.17
N GLN A 93 -3.18 6.59 -13.31
CA GLN A 93 -4.60 6.62 -13.71
C GLN A 93 -5.18 5.20 -13.88
N ASP A 94 -4.42 4.29 -14.49
CA ASP A 94 -4.82 2.90 -14.65
C ASP A 94 -4.90 2.17 -13.29
N ALA A 95 -4.00 2.49 -12.34
CA ALA A 95 -4.05 1.98 -10.97
C ALA A 95 -5.30 2.46 -10.23
N VAL A 96 -5.60 3.77 -10.28
CA VAL A 96 -6.80 4.36 -9.68
C VAL A 96 -8.06 3.69 -10.23
N LYS A 97 -8.14 3.58 -11.55
CA LYS A 97 -9.27 2.93 -12.22
C LYS A 97 -9.44 1.47 -11.77
N ALA A 98 -8.36 0.69 -11.76
CA ALA A 98 -8.39 -0.70 -11.34
C ALA A 98 -8.80 -0.87 -9.86
N ALA A 99 -8.35 0.03 -8.98
CA ALA A 99 -8.74 0.02 -7.58
C ALA A 99 -10.23 0.32 -7.42
N HIS A 100 -10.73 1.36 -8.05
CA HIS A 100 -12.14 1.76 -7.96
C HIS A 100 -13.09 0.74 -8.60
N GLU A 101 -12.73 0.12 -9.72
CA GLU A 101 -13.50 -0.98 -10.33
C GLU A 101 -13.61 -2.20 -9.40
N ALA A 102 -12.60 -2.43 -8.55
CA ALA A 102 -12.62 -3.47 -7.52
C ALA A 102 -13.35 -3.05 -6.23
N GLY A 103 -13.82 -1.81 -6.12
CA GLY A 103 -14.38 -1.26 -4.89
C GLY A 103 -13.36 -1.10 -3.76
N LYS A 104 -12.10 -0.87 -4.12
CA LYS A 104 -10.93 -0.77 -3.25
C LYS A 104 -10.27 0.61 -3.39
N GLU A 105 -9.23 0.87 -2.60
CA GLU A 105 -8.57 2.17 -2.50
C GLU A 105 -7.11 2.09 -2.97
N LEU A 106 -6.59 3.23 -3.45
CA LEU A 106 -5.20 3.39 -3.89
C LEU A 106 -4.49 4.48 -3.09
N LEU A 107 -3.30 4.15 -2.59
CA LEU A 107 -2.37 5.12 -2.01
C LEU A 107 -1.24 5.38 -3.01
N VAL A 108 -0.98 6.66 -3.30
CA VAL A 108 0.20 7.05 -4.10
C VAL A 108 1.32 7.45 -3.16
N ASP A 109 2.42 6.69 -3.19
CA ASP A 109 3.61 6.91 -2.38
C ASP A 109 4.54 7.95 -3.06
N MET A 110 4.78 9.06 -2.38
CA MET A 110 5.57 10.18 -2.92
C MET A 110 7.08 10.02 -2.73
N ILE A 111 7.57 8.85 -2.34
CA ILE A 111 9.01 8.59 -2.25
C ILE A 111 9.70 8.92 -3.58
N GLY A 112 10.80 9.66 -3.52
CA GLY A 112 11.58 10.05 -4.70
C GLY A 112 10.99 11.19 -5.55
N VAL A 113 9.77 11.66 -5.26
CA VAL A 113 9.17 12.80 -5.93
C VAL A 113 9.88 14.08 -5.48
N ARG A 114 10.37 14.89 -6.44
CA ARG A 114 11.12 16.12 -6.14
C ARG A 114 10.21 17.29 -5.79
N ASP A 115 9.20 17.56 -6.61
CA ASP A 115 8.18 18.59 -6.36
C ASP A 115 6.89 17.93 -5.88
N VAL A 116 6.88 17.59 -4.59
CA VAL A 116 5.76 16.89 -3.95
C VAL A 116 4.46 17.69 -4.06
N ALA A 117 4.52 19.01 -3.91
CA ALA A 117 3.32 19.85 -3.89
C ALA A 117 2.63 19.91 -5.26
N THR A 118 3.39 20.02 -6.35
CA THR A 118 2.83 19.99 -7.71
C THR A 118 2.33 18.60 -8.05
N ARG A 119 3.15 17.56 -7.80
CA ARG A 119 2.78 16.19 -8.12
C ARG A 119 1.54 15.71 -7.35
N ALA A 120 1.39 16.11 -6.08
CA ALA A 120 0.22 15.78 -5.28
C ALA A 120 -1.08 16.33 -5.89
N ARG A 121 -1.06 17.56 -6.42
CA ARG A 121 -2.24 18.14 -7.10
C ARG A 121 -2.61 17.40 -8.38
N GLU A 122 -1.60 16.95 -9.15
CA GLU A 122 -1.84 16.15 -10.36
C GLU A 122 -2.48 14.80 -9.99
N ILE A 123 -1.92 14.12 -9.00
CA ILE A 123 -2.39 12.82 -8.51
C ILE A 123 -3.78 12.92 -7.89
N ASP A 124 -4.07 13.97 -7.14
CA ASP A 124 -5.42 14.26 -6.63
C ASP A 124 -6.44 14.39 -7.77
N ALA A 125 -6.05 15.08 -8.86
CA ALA A 125 -6.90 15.21 -10.05
C ALA A 125 -7.10 13.87 -10.78
N PHE A 126 -6.22 12.88 -10.62
CA PHE A 126 -6.41 11.52 -11.14
C PHE A 126 -7.38 10.68 -10.29
N GLY A 127 -7.72 11.14 -9.08
CA GLY A 127 -8.68 10.52 -8.19
C GLY A 127 -8.09 9.50 -7.21
N ALA A 128 -6.80 9.61 -6.87
CA ALA A 128 -6.20 8.77 -5.84
C ALA A 128 -6.89 8.99 -4.48
N ASP A 129 -7.05 7.93 -3.69
CA ASP A 129 -7.74 7.99 -2.40
C ASP A 129 -6.82 8.55 -1.30
N TYR A 130 -5.53 8.23 -1.39
CA TYR A 130 -4.51 8.70 -0.45
C TYR A 130 -3.24 9.14 -1.18
N ILE A 131 -2.58 10.15 -0.63
CA ILE A 131 -1.24 10.60 -1.03
C ILE A 131 -0.33 10.49 0.18
N GLY A 132 0.64 9.58 0.13
CA GLY A 132 1.60 9.33 1.20
C GLY A 132 2.85 10.20 1.05
N THR A 133 3.03 11.19 1.93
CA THR A 133 4.30 11.93 2.00
C THR A 133 5.35 11.02 2.63
N HIS A 134 6.38 10.64 1.86
CA HIS A 134 7.35 9.63 2.26
C HIS A 134 8.78 10.10 2.03
N THR A 135 9.58 10.09 3.10
CA THR A 135 11.04 10.21 3.02
C THR A 135 11.64 8.81 3.10
N GLY A 136 12.34 8.38 2.06
CA GLY A 136 12.97 7.05 2.02
C GLY A 136 13.88 6.80 3.22
N TYR A 137 13.91 5.57 3.72
CA TYR A 137 14.66 5.18 4.91
C TYR A 137 16.15 5.61 4.85
N ASP A 138 16.78 5.46 3.68
CA ASP A 138 18.19 5.83 3.46
C ASP A 138 18.47 7.34 3.62
N LEU A 139 17.42 8.16 3.63
CA LEU A 139 17.51 9.62 3.81
C LEU A 139 17.03 10.08 5.20
N GLN A 140 16.58 9.18 6.04
CA GLN A 140 16.18 9.46 7.41
C GLN A 140 17.45 9.47 8.29
N ALA A 141 17.89 10.66 8.68
CA ALA A 141 19.06 10.85 9.52
C ALA A 141 18.69 10.83 11.02
#